data_c141a04b680bc7b713c24e7cf999bc6f
#
_entry.id   c141a04b680bc7b713c24e7cf999bc6f
#
_cell.length_a   1.000
_cell.length_b   1.000
_cell.length_c   1.000
_cell.angle_alpha   90.00
_cell.angle_beta   90.00
_cell.angle_gamma   90.00
#
_symmetry.space_group_name_H-M   'P 1'
#
loop_
_entity.id
_entity.type
_entity.pdbx_description
1 polymer ?
#
loop_
_entity_poly.entity_id
_entity_poly.type
_entity_poly.pdbx_seq_one_letter_code
_entity_poly.pdbx_strand_id
1 'polypeptide(L)'
;MKKLIVVLIAFACAVFAQSPDARTPQEKHLRNVRQLTFGGENAEAYFSSDGRQLIFQSQRDGLKCDQIFIMNTDGSGAHLVSTGKGRTTCSYFFPDGKHILFSSTHAASPECPPPPDWSKGYRWAVYPTYDIYVAKPDGSNLKALTHNQGYNAEAVISTDGKHIVFTSTRNGDLDIYIMDSDGKNVKQLTDELGYDGGPFFSRDGKWIVYRAFHPKTEAEKEEYKRLLKENLIRPTELELWVMRTDGSGKRQITNNGAANFGPYFFPDGKRIIFASNILDTNGMGNFELFAVDLDGKNLEQITYSPTFDGFPMFSPDGKKLVFASNRNAKIPHETNVFIADWVP
;
A
#
# COMPACT_ATOMS: atom_id res chain seq x y z
N MET A 1 -50.41 -45.18 -20.80
CA MET A 1 -49.83 -44.89 -19.46
C MET A 1 -48.52 -44.13 -19.64
N LYS A 2 -48.52 -42.80 -19.44
CA LYS A 2 -47.34 -41.99 -19.56
C LYS A 2 -46.68 -41.86 -18.13
N LYS A 3 -45.46 -42.39 -17.99
CA LYS A 3 -44.70 -42.28 -16.76
C LYS A 3 -44.10 -40.85 -16.65
N LEU A 4 -44.53 -40.13 -15.62
CA LEU A 4 -43.98 -38.82 -15.25
C LEU A 4 -42.68 -39.05 -14.47
N ILE A 5 -41.54 -38.64 -15.02
CA ILE A 5 -40.26 -38.67 -14.33
C ILE A 5 -40.13 -37.32 -13.63
N VAL A 6 -40.20 -37.29 -12.29
CA VAL A 6 -39.93 -36.14 -11.46
C VAL A 6 -38.42 -36.11 -11.20
N VAL A 7 -37.70 -35.14 -11.78
CA VAL A 7 -36.31 -34.89 -11.50
C VAL A 7 -36.25 -33.97 -10.29
N LEU A 8 -35.84 -34.51 -9.14
CA LEU A 8 -35.51 -33.73 -7.94
C LEU A 8 -34.11 -33.09 -8.16
N ILE A 9 -34.08 -31.77 -8.39
CA ILE A 9 -32.83 -30.99 -8.36
C ILE A 9 -32.55 -30.69 -6.90
N ALA A 10 -31.56 -31.38 -6.31
CA ALA A 10 -31.03 -31.04 -5.00
C ALA A 10 -30.13 -29.81 -5.14
N PHE A 11 -30.58 -28.68 -4.63
CA PHE A 11 -29.72 -27.50 -4.41
C PHE A 11 -28.78 -27.84 -3.25
N ALA A 12 -27.51 -28.12 -3.53
CA ALA A 12 -26.48 -28.19 -2.54
C ALA A 12 -26.12 -26.73 -2.15
N CYS A 13 -26.64 -26.24 -1.02
CA CYS A 13 -26.08 -25.03 -0.37
C CYS A 13 -24.65 -25.35 0.06
N ALA A 14 -23.68 -24.87 -0.69
CA ALA A 14 -22.30 -24.83 -0.24
C ALA A 14 -22.22 -23.91 0.99
N VAL A 15 -22.20 -24.51 2.18
CA VAL A 15 -21.84 -23.81 3.41
C VAL A 15 -20.35 -23.54 3.29
N PHE A 16 -19.97 -22.33 2.90
CA PHE A 16 -18.60 -21.89 3.03
C PHE A 16 -18.26 -21.85 4.53
N ALA A 17 -17.49 -22.82 4.99
CA ALA A 17 -16.92 -22.79 6.32
C ALA A 17 -16.09 -21.50 6.43
N GLN A 18 -16.49 -20.57 7.31
CA GLN A 18 -15.68 -19.38 7.61
C GLN A 18 -14.31 -19.86 8.11
N SER A 19 -13.24 -19.29 7.57
CA SER A 19 -11.90 -19.50 8.10
C SER A 19 -11.89 -19.17 9.60
N PRO A 20 -11.18 -19.93 10.44
CA PRO A 20 -11.08 -19.62 11.86
C PRO A 20 -10.53 -18.19 12.06
N ASP A 21 -10.95 -17.51 13.11
CA ASP A 21 -10.46 -16.18 13.48
C ASP A 21 -8.93 -16.25 13.70
N ALA A 22 -8.16 -15.57 12.87
CA ALA A 22 -6.70 -15.60 12.84
C ALA A 22 -6.04 -14.56 13.74
N ARG A 23 -6.80 -13.84 14.60
CA ARG A 23 -6.26 -12.87 15.56
C ARG A 23 -5.47 -13.54 16.68
N THR A 24 -4.55 -12.79 17.28
CA THR A 24 -3.96 -13.15 18.59
C THR A 24 -4.81 -12.59 19.75
N PRO A 25 -4.72 -13.15 20.96
CA PRO A 25 -5.51 -12.68 22.11
C PRO A 25 -5.30 -11.21 22.49
N GLN A 26 -4.10 -10.66 22.22
CA GLN A 26 -3.73 -9.28 22.53
C GLN A 26 -4.35 -8.25 21.55
N GLU A 27 -4.77 -8.68 20.38
CA GLU A 27 -5.33 -7.82 19.32
C GLU A 27 -6.76 -7.36 19.67
N LYS A 28 -6.87 -6.51 20.70
CA LYS A 28 -8.16 -6.09 21.28
C LYS A 28 -9.05 -5.30 20.32
N HIS A 29 -8.43 -4.63 19.33
CA HIS A 29 -9.13 -3.83 18.30
C HIS A 29 -9.60 -4.65 17.10
N LEU A 30 -9.19 -5.92 16.98
CA LEU A 30 -9.54 -6.78 15.87
C LEU A 30 -10.54 -7.86 16.29
N ARG A 31 -11.50 -8.14 15.41
CA ARG A 31 -12.44 -9.26 15.53
C ARG A 31 -12.60 -9.92 14.16
N ASN A 32 -12.92 -11.20 14.14
CA ASN A 32 -13.20 -11.94 12.92
C ASN A 32 -12.10 -11.78 11.86
N VAL A 33 -10.83 -11.87 12.27
CA VAL A 33 -9.67 -11.74 11.38
C VAL A 33 -9.69 -12.90 10.38
N ARG A 34 -9.84 -12.59 9.10
CA ARG A 34 -9.95 -13.57 8.02
C ARG A 34 -8.89 -13.34 6.97
N GLN A 35 -8.29 -14.42 6.50
CA GLN A 35 -7.40 -14.42 5.36
C GLN A 35 -8.21 -14.41 4.06
N LEU A 36 -7.84 -13.53 3.11
CA LEU A 36 -8.54 -13.37 1.82
C LEU A 36 -7.75 -13.91 0.63
N THR A 37 -6.42 -13.97 0.73
CA THR A 37 -5.54 -14.52 -0.32
C THR A 37 -4.75 -15.69 0.24
N PHE A 38 -4.32 -16.62 -0.64
CA PHE A 38 -3.63 -17.83 -0.26
C PHE A 38 -2.50 -18.10 -1.25
N GLY A 39 -1.26 -18.11 -0.76
CA GLY A 39 -0.05 -18.27 -1.56
C GLY A 39 0.34 -17.00 -2.33
N GLY A 40 1.61 -16.94 -2.75
CA GLY A 40 2.23 -15.79 -3.40
C GLY A 40 2.58 -14.65 -2.44
N GLU A 41 3.01 -13.53 -3.01
CA GLU A 41 3.29 -12.30 -2.26
C GLU A 41 2.17 -11.31 -2.55
N ASN A 42 1.32 -11.02 -1.55
CA ASN A 42 0.15 -10.16 -1.68
C ASN A 42 0.25 -9.01 -0.67
N ALA A 43 0.20 -7.77 -1.13
CA ALA A 43 0.37 -6.59 -0.29
C ALA A 43 -0.45 -5.39 -0.78
N GLU A 44 -0.44 -4.32 -0.01
CA GLU A 44 -1.03 -3.02 -0.37
C GLU A 44 -2.49 -3.14 -0.84
N ALA A 45 -3.32 -3.79 -0.02
CA ALA A 45 -4.74 -3.93 -0.31
C ALA A 45 -5.53 -2.72 0.18
N TYR A 46 -6.26 -2.08 -0.73
CA TYR A 46 -7.01 -0.86 -0.45
C TYR A 46 -8.47 -0.98 -0.88
N PHE A 47 -9.38 -0.45 -0.07
CA PHE A 47 -10.82 -0.52 -0.33
C PHE A 47 -11.26 0.38 -1.50
N SER A 48 -12.26 -0.09 -2.24
CA SER A 48 -13.08 0.76 -3.09
C SER A 48 -13.89 1.75 -2.26
N SER A 49 -14.33 2.86 -2.85
CA SER A 49 -15.10 3.91 -2.16
C SER A 49 -16.43 3.44 -1.58
N ASP A 50 -17.03 2.39 -2.14
CA ASP A 50 -18.24 1.74 -1.63
C ASP A 50 -17.96 0.60 -0.63
N GLY A 51 -16.69 0.28 -0.37
CA GLY A 51 -16.25 -0.75 0.57
C GLY A 51 -16.50 -2.19 0.14
N ARG A 52 -16.84 -2.45 -1.14
CA ARG A 52 -17.20 -3.79 -1.61
C ARG A 52 -16.05 -4.55 -2.22
N GLN A 53 -15.02 -3.85 -2.69
CA GLN A 53 -13.87 -4.44 -3.36
C GLN A 53 -12.56 -3.99 -2.71
N LEU A 54 -11.52 -4.77 -2.95
CA LEU A 54 -10.14 -4.48 -2.64
C LEU A 54 -9.32 -4.48 -3.93
N ILE A 55 -8.45 -3.49 -4.09
CA ILE A 55 -7.38 -3.48 -5.09
C ILE A 55 -6.07 -3.78 -4.37
N PHE A 56 -5.23 -4.64 -4.93
CA PHE A 56 -3.99 -5.04 -4.26
C PHE A 56 -2.92 -5.46 -5.27
N GLN A 57 -1.67 -5.38 -4.86
CA GLN A 57 -0.57 -5.95 -5.64
C GLN A 57 -0.31 -7.39 -5.25
N SER A 58 0.05 -8.20 -6.23
CA SER A 58 0.31 -9.62 -6.03
C SER A 58 1.28 -10.19 -7.05
N GLN A 59 2.19 -11.05 -6.55
CA GLN A 59 2.99 -11.94 -7.37
C GLN A 59 2.44 -13.35 -7.19
N ARG A 60 1.57 -13.79 -8.12
CA ARG A 60 0.86 -15.06 -8.11
C ARG A 60 0.70 -15.63 -9.52
N ASP A 61 0.15 -16.83 -9.65
CA ASP A 61 -0.25 -17.44 -10.93
C ASP A 61 0.88 -17.50 -11.98
N GLY A 62 2.14 -17.66 -11.52
CA GLY A 62 3.32 -17.72 -12.39
C GLY A 62 3.83 -16.36 -12.88
N LEU A 63 3.26 -15.25 -12.40
CA LEU A 63 3.78 -13.90 -12.65
C LEU A 63 5.16 -13.74 -12.01
N LYS A 64 6.10 -13.14 -12.73
CA LYS A 64 7.49 -12.99 -12.31
C LYS A 64 7.72 -11.81 -11.38
N CYS A 65 6.80 -10.85 -11.34
CA CYS A 65 6.80 -9.70 -10.44
C CYS A 65 5.38 -9.19 -10.20
N ASP A 66 5.26 -8.26 -9.27
CA ASP A 66 4.00 -7.71 -8.83
C ASP A 66 3.15 -7.19 -9.98
N GLN A 67 1.88 -7.50 -9.93
CA GLN A 67 0.81 -7.00 -10.78
C GLN A 67 -0.39 -6.61 -9.92
N ILE A 68 -1.31 -5.84 -10.47
CA ILE A 68 -2.48 -5.36 -9.74
C ILE A 68 -3.69 -6.25 -10.02
N PHE A 69 -4.36 -6.61 -8.94
CA PHE A 69 -5.58 -7.40 -8.90
C PHE A 69 -6.69 -6.66 -8.19
N ILE A 70 -7.93 -7.00 -8.52
CA ILE A 70 -9.12 -6.61 -7.77
C ILE A 70 -9.83 -7.88 -7.29
N MET A 71 -10.39 -7.85 -6.07
CA MET A 71 -11.24 -8.91 -5.51
C MET A 71 -12.38 -8.30 -4.69
N ASN A 72 -13.41 -9.08 -4.41
CA ASN A 72 -14.44 -8.72 -3.44
C ASN A 72 -13.87 -8.76 -2.00
N THR A 73 -14.49 -8.04 -1.07
CA THR A 73 -14.05 -8.00 0.36
C THR A 73 -14.28 -9.32 1.11
N ASP A 74 -14.90 -10.30 0.49
CA ASP A 74 -14.96 -11.68 0.98
C ASP A 74 -13.84 -12.59 0.44
N GLY A 75 -12.96 -12.05 -0.44
CA GLY A 75 -11.85 -12.74 -1.09
C GLY A 75 -12.23 -13.39 -2.43
N SER A 76 -13.50 -13.36 -2.82
CA SER A 76 -13.95 -13.94 -4.08
C SER A 76 -13.66 -13.04 -5.29
N GLY A 77 -13.69 -13.62 -6.50
CA GLY A 77 -13.64 -12.88 -7.75
C GLY A 77 -12.32 -12.18 -8.05
N ALA A 78 -11.20 -12.64 -7.46
CA ALA A 78 -9.89 -12.08 -7.73
C ALA A 78 -9.52 -12.19 -9.22
N HIS A 79 -9.14 -11.06 -9.84
CA HIS A 79 -8.76 -10.99 -11.24
C HIS A 79 -7.71 -9.91 -11.49
N LEU A 80 -6.86 -10.14 -12.49
CA LEU A 80 -5.81 -9.23 -12.94
C LEU A 80 -6.41 -8.00 -13.63
N VAL A 81 -5.94 -6.81 -13.27
CA VAL A 81 -6.38 -5.54 -13.89
C VAL A 81 -5.22 -4.71 -14.47
N SER A 82 -3.97 -5.04 -14.15
CA SER A 82 -2.81 -4.48 -14.82
C SER A 82 -2.44 -5.30 -16.07
N THR A 83 -1.40 -4.87 -16.79
CA THR A 83 -1.07 -5.43 -18.11
C THR A 83 -0.48 -6.85 -18.08
N GLY A 84 -0.07 -7.36 -16.92
CA GLY A 84 0.69 -8.61 -16.78
C GLY A 84 2.15 -8.46 -17.24
N LYS A 85 2.60 -7.26 -17.59
CA LYS A 85 3.95 -6.94 -18.10
C LYS A 85 4.64 -5.94 -17.18
N GLY A 86 5.98 -5.98 -17.16
CA GLY A 86 6.78 -5.14 -16.28
C GLY A 86 6.43 -5.41 -14.81
N ARG A 87 6.85 -4.53 -13.91
CA ARG A 87 6.44 -4.52 -12.50
C ARG A 87 5.37 -3.45 -12.30
N THR A 88 4.30 -3.78 -11.59
CA THR A 88 3.20 -2.87 -11.30
C THR A 88 2.92 -2.85 -9.80
N THR A 89 2.82 -1.66 -9.18
CA THR A 89 2.70 -1.47 -7.74
C THR A 89 1.80 -0.29 -7.38
N CYS A 90 1.51 -0.12 -6.08
CA CYS A 90 0.89 1.08 -5.49
C CYS A 90 -0.39 1.48 -6.22
N SER A 91 -1.38 0.63 -6.17
CA SER A 91 -2.67 0.85 -6.83
C SER A 91 -3.70 1.47 -5.89
N TYR A 92 -4.64 2.21 -6.44
CA TYR A 92 -5.74 2.80 -5.67
C TYR A 92 -7.01 2.95 -6.49
N PHE A 93 -8.18 2.91 -5.85
CA PHE A 93 -9.45 3.21 -6.51
C PHE A 93 -9.71 4.72 -6.55
N PHE A 94 -10.26 5.20 -7.65
CA PHE A 94 -10.91 6.52 -7.66
C PHE A 94 -12.22 6.49 -6.88
N PRO A 95 -12.61 7.62 -6.27
CA PRO A 95 -13.86 7.70 -5.52
C PRO A 95 -15.11 7.57 -6.40
N ASP A 96 -14.99 7.74 -7.71
CA ASP A 96 -16.07 7.57 -8.67
C ASP A 96 -16.46 6.11 -8.93
N GLY A 97 -15.65 5.15 -8.44
CA GLY A 97 -15.84 3.71 -8.66
C GLY A 97 -15.68 3.26 -10.12
N LYS A 98 -15.22 4.16 -11.02
CA LYS A 98 -15.09 3.88 -12.46
C LYS A 98 -13.66 3.84 -12.93
N HIS A 99 -12.73 4.29 -12.11
CA HIS A 99 -11.31 4.35 -12.44
C HIS A 99 -10.47 3.77 -11.31
N ILE A 100 -9.30 3.26 -11.70
CA ILE A 100 -8.20 2.85 -10.81
C ILE A 100 -6.94 3.56 -11.26
N LEU A 101 -5.99 3.75 -10.35
CA LEU A 101 -4.63 4.16 -10.69
C LEU A 101 -3.62 3.15 -10.18
N PHE A 102 -2.47 3.09 -10.82
CA PHE A 102 -1.32 2.29 -10.40
C PHE A 102 -0.04 2.79 -11.05
N SER A 103 1.10 2.40 -10.49
CA SER A 103 2.41 2.70 -11.06
C SER A 103 3.00 1.47 -11.74
N SER A 104 3.59 1.62 -12.93
CA SER A 104 4.09 0.48 -13.70
C SER A 104 5.29 0.81 -14.57
N THR A 105 6.16 -0.19 -14.78
CA THR A 105 7.32 -0.11 -15.70
C THR A 105 7.01 -0.70 -17.08
N HIS A 106 5.80 -1.19 -17.34
CA HIS A 106 5.46 -1.97 -18.55
C HIS A 106 5.69 -1.25 -19.88
N ALA A 107 5.61 0.09 -19.89
CA ALA A 107 5.85 0.87 -21.10
C ALA A 107 7.33 0.92 -21.49
N ALA A 108 8.23 0.83 -20.52
CA ALA A 108 9.68 0.78 -20.80
C ALA A 108 10.15 -0.63 -21.17
N SER A 109 9.59 -1.66 -20.51
CA SER A 109 9.90 -3.06 -20.83
C SER A 109 8.73 -3.98 -20.42
N PRO A 110 8.41 -5.01 -21.19
CA PRO A 110 7.49 -6.07 -20.77
C PRO A 110 8.09 -6.98 -19.70
N GLU A 111 9.41 -6.98 -19.53
CA GLU A 111 10.12 -7.81 -18.54
C GLU A 111 10.12 -7.15 -17.17
N CYS A 112 10.24 -7.99 -16.11
CA CYS A 112 10.45 -7.51 -14.76
C CYS A 112 11.80 -6.79 -14.66
N PRO A 113 11.88 -5.61 -14.03
CA PRO A 113 13.16 -5.01 -13.72
C PRO A 113 13.93 -5.90 -12.73
N PRO A 114 15.30 -5.96 -12.84
CA PRO A 114 16.10 -6.79 -11.96
C PRO A 114 15.97 -6.33 -10.50
N PRO A 115 15.89 -7.29 -9.53
CA PRO A 115 15.85 -6.91 -8.12
C PRO A 115 17.18 -6.25 -7.68
N PRO A 116 17.18 -5.46 -6.60
CA PRO A 116 18.41 -4.97 -6.00
C PRO A 116 19.34 -6.10 -5.53
N ASP A 117 20.64 -5.83 -5.47
CA ASP A 117 21.62 -6.72 -4.83
C ASP A 117 21.49 -6.64 -3.30
N TRP A 118 20.77 -7.58 -2.71
CA TRP A 118 20.54 -7.66 -1.27
C TRP A 118 21.75 -8.15 -0.45
N SER A 119 22.81 -8.62 -1.09
CA SER A 119 24.05 -8.98 -0.38
C SER A 119 24.70 -7.78 0.34
N LYS A 120 24.35 -6.57 -0.09
CA LYS A 120 24.79 -5.29 0.48
C LYS A 120 23.81 -4.69 1.50
N GLY A 121 22.89 -5.49 2.03
CA GLY A 121 21.81 -5.06 2.94
C GLY A 121 20.50 -4.75 2.23
N TYR A 122 19.44 -4.56 3.03
CA TYR A 122 18.10 -4.30 2.52
C TYR A 122 18.02 -2.92 1.83
N ARG A 123 17.55 -2.92 0.60
CA ARG A 123 17.43 -1.73 -0.25
C ARG A 123 16.20 -1.82 -1.13
N TRP A 124 15.62 -0.68 -1.41
CA TRP A 124 14.56 -0.57 -2.43
C TRP A 124 15.12 0.01 -3.70
N ALA A 125 14.69 -0.54 -4.83
CA ALA A 125 14.93 0.04 -6.13
C ALA A 125 13.84 1.07 -6.47
N VAL A 126 14.28 2.26 -6.83
CA VAL A 126 13.42 3.35 -7.33
C VAL A 126 13.62 3.45 -8.85
N TYR A 127 13.06 2.47 -9.57
CA TYR A 127 13.26 2.36 -11.02
C TYR A 127 12.76 3.62 -11.73
N PRO A 128 13.61 4.33 -12.50
CA PRO A 128 13.22 5.56 -13.19
C PRO A 128 12.23 5.32 -14.34
N THR A 129 11.88 4.08 -14.58
CA THR A 129 10.92 3.64 -15.60
C THR A 129 9.50 3.48 -15.08
N TYR A 130 9.26 3.75 -13.81
CA TYR A 130 7.91 3.79 -13.27
C TYR A 130 7.18 5.05 -13.74
N ASP A 131 6.02 4.84 -14.34
CA ASP A 131 5.03 5.89 -14.61
C ASP A 131 3.68 5.55 -13.98
N ILE A 132 2.87 6.59 -13.72
CA ILE A 132 1.53 6.49 -13.15
C ILE A 132 0.53 6.34 -14.28
N TYR A 133 -0.37 5.37 -14.12
CA TYR A 133 -1.42 5.06 -15.10
C TYR A 133 -2.79 5.12 -14.45
N VAL A 134 -3.79 5.49 -15.25
CA VAL A 134 -5.21 5.36 -14.93
C VAL A 134 -5.85 4.36 -15.90
N ALA A 135 -6.75 3.53 -15.39
CA ALA A 135 -7.52 2.55 -16.17
C ALA A 135 -8.94 2.40 -15.60
N LYS A 136 -9.80 1.66 -16.30
CA LYS A 136 -11.03 1.16 -15.69
C LYS A 136 -10.73 -0.04 -14.76
N PRO A 137 -11.63 -0.40 -13.82
CA PRO A 137 -11.45 -1.55 -12.94
C PRO A 137 -11.34 -2.91 -13.67
N ASP A 138 -11.71 -2.99 -14.93
CA ASP A 138 -11.52 -4.16 -15.80
C ASP A 138 -10.17 -4.14 -16.55
N GLY A 139 -9.29 -3.16 -16.27
CA GLY A 139 -8.00 -2.94 -16.92
C GLY A 139 -8.08 -2.24 -18.28
N SER A 140 -9.26 -1.97 -18.82
CA SER A 140 -9.42 -1.29 -20.10
C SER A 140 -9.19 0.23 -20.00
N ASN A 141 -9.05 0.90 -21.15
CA ASN A 141 -8.85 2.34 -21.26
C ASN A 141 -7.61 2.85 -20.51
N LEU A 142 -6.55 2.05 -20.50
CA LEU A 142 -5.28 2.39 -19.88
C LEU A 142 -4.68 3.66 -20.49
N LYS A 143 -4.33 4.64 -19.64
CA LYS A 143 -3.73 5.91 -20.02
C LYS A 143 -2.62 6.27 -19.04
N ALA A 144 -1.46 6.70 -19.55
CA ALA A 144 -0.40 7.25 -18.74
C ALA A 144 -0.74 8.68 -18.29
N LEU A 145 -0.46 8.99 -17.02
CA LEU A 145 -0.55 10.35 -16.45
C LEU A 145 0.82 11.01 -16.33
N THR A 146 1.91 10.21 -16.24
CA THR A 146 3.30 10.69 -16.25
C THR A 146 4.07 10.02 -17.39
N HIS A 147 5.20 10.64 -17.80
CA HIS A 147 5.94 10.18 -18.96
C HIS A 147 7.46 10.34 -18.76
N ASN A 148 8.16 9.27 -18.38
CA ASN A 148 9.63 9.15 -18.37
C ASN A 148 10.37 10.32 -17.66
N GLN A 149 9.85 10.81 -16.54
CA GLN A 149 10.44 11.89 -15.75
C GLN A 149 11.11 11.38 -14.48
N GLY A 150 11.75 10.22 -14.53
CA GLY A 150 12.30 9.52 -13.38
C GLY A 150 11.25 8.59 -12.73
N TYR A 151 11.53 8.16 -11.49
CA TYR A 151 10.58 7.39 -10.69
C TYR A 151 9.30 8.18 -10.45
N ASN A 152 8.14 7.63 -10.81
CA ASN A 152 6.83 8.18 -10.50
C ASN A 152 5.96 7.05 -9.96
N ALA A 153 5.77 6.99 -8.64
CA ALA A 153 5.03 5.91 -7.99
C ALA A 153 4.35 6.36 -6.68
N GLU A 154 3.80 5.39 -5.94
CA GLU A 154 3.13 5.60 -4.65
C GLU A 154 1.97 6.61 -4.75
N ALA A 155 1.24 6.55 -5.85
CA ALA A 155 0.21 7.52 -6.18
C ALA A 155 -1.12 7.20 -5.51
N VAL A 156 -1.75 8.21 -4.91
CA VAL A 156 -3.07 8.12 -4.27
C VAL A 156 -3.93 9.29 -4.73
N ILE A 157 -5.21 9.01 -5.05
CA ILE A 157 -6.21 10.02 -5.41
C ILE A 157 -6.86 10.61 -4.15
N SER A 158 -7.14 11.92 -4.16
CA SER A 158 -7.90 12.59 -3.11
C SER A 158 -9.35 12.10 -3.05
N THR A 159 -9.98 12.24 -1.88
CA THR A 159 -11.36 11.78 -1.65
C THR A 159 -12.40 12.49 -2.50
N ASP A 160 -12.10 13.70 -2.98
CA ASP A 160 -12.95 14.45 -3.93
C ASP A 160 -12.68 14.11 -5.40
N GLY A 161 -11.68 13.24 -5.66
CA GLY A 161 -11.31 12.78 -7.01
C GLY A 161 -10.59 13.80 -7.88
N LYS A 162 -10.11 14.91 -7.32
CA LYS A 162 -9.54 16.00 -8.12
C LYS A 162 -8.03 16.00 -8.19
N HIS A 163 -7.34 15.49 -7.16
CA HIS A 163 -5.90 15.57 -7.05
C HIS A 163 -5.26 14.21 -6.80
N ILE A 164 -4.11 13.98 -7.39
CA ILE A 164 -3.26 12.81 -7.14
C ILE A 164 -2.00 13.29 -6.43
N VAL A 165 -1.69 12.72 -5.27
CA VAL A 165 -0.40 12.88 -4.59
C VAL A 165 0.47 11.66 -4.92
N PHE A 166 1.78 11.87 -5.13
CA PHE A 166 2.69 10.80 -5.54
C PHE A 166 4.15 11.14 -5.21
N THR A 167 5.01 10.13 -5.22
CA THR A 167 6.46 10.26 -5.05
C THR A 167 7.14 10.32 -6.42
N SER A 168 8.12 11.22 -6.60
CA SER A 168 8.85 11.33 -7.86
C SER A 168 10.29 11.79 -7.67
N THR A 169 11.19 11.32 -8.55
CA THR A 169 12.59 11.78 -8.65
C THR A 169 12.82 12.81 -9.75
N ARG A 170 11.78 13.46 -10.26
CA ARG A 170 11.87 14.39 -11.42
C ARG A 170 12.81 15.57 -11.23
N ASN A 171 13.07 15.99 -10.00
CA ASN A 171 14.02 17.07 -9.64
C ASN A 171 15.35 16.54 -9.11
N GLY A 172 15.61 15.22 -9.21
CA GLY A 172 16.86 14.60 -8.77
C GLY A 172 16.87 14.10 -7.34
N ASP A 173 15.78 14.29 -6.58
CA ASP A 173 15.56 13.73 -5.24
C ASP A 173 14.20 13.04 -5.16
N LEU A 174 13.96 12.26 -4.11
CA LEU A 174 12.68 11.60 -3.84
C LEU A 174 11.76 12.51 -3.05
N ASP A 175 10.93 13.23 -3.78
CA ASP A 175 10.00 14.20 -3.23
C ASP A 175 8.54 13.85 -3.49
N ILE A 176 7.65 14.43 -2.68
CA ILE A 176 6.21 14.33 -2.87
C ILE A 176 5.74 15.45 -3.80
N TYR A 177 4.92 15.06 -4.76
CA TYR A 177 4.27 15.93 -5.73
C TYR A 177 2.76 15.77 -5.66
N ILE A 178 2.05 16.79 -6.09
CA ILE A 178 0.60 16.77 -6.32
C ILE A 178 0.32 17.19 -7.76
N MET A 179 -0.69 16.59 -8.39
CA MET A 179 -1.19 16.95 -9.71
C MET A 179 -2.71 16.85 -9.77
N ASP A 180 -3.32 17.44 -10.78
CA ASP A 180 -4.72 17.21 -11.08
C ASP A 180 -4.95 15.75 -11.52
N SER A 181 -6.17 15.24 -11.33
CA SER A 181 -6.51 13.84 -11.65
C SER A 181 -6.35 13.48 -13.13
N ASP A 182 -6.20 14.47 -14.03
CA ASP A 182 -5.91 14.27 -15.45
C ASP A 182 -4.41 14.27 -15.79
N GLY A 183 -3.53 14.42 -14.78
CA GLY A 183 -2.07 14.44 -14.90
C GLY A 183 -1.45 15.83 -15.13
N LYS A 184 -2.26 16.90 -15.11
CA LYS A 184 -1.79 18.27 -15.30
C LYS A 184 -1.46 18.99 -13.99
N ASN A 185 -0.92 20.22 -14.10
CA ASN A 185 -0.66 21.13 -12.98
C ASN A 185 0.18 20.51 -11.86
N VAL A 186 1.24 19.79 -12.24
CA VAL A 186 2.14 19.13 -11.29
C VAL A 186 2.88 20.16 -10.45
N LYS A 187 2.79 20.01 -9.12
CA LYS A 187 3.45 20.87 -8.13
C LYS A 187 4.23 20.02 -7.14
N GLN A 188 5.45 20.42 -6.80
CA GLN A 188 6.27 19.84 -5.74
C GLN A 188 5.76 20.31 -4.37
N LEU A 189 5.67 19.38 -3.40
CA LEU A 189 5.24 19.66 -2.02
C LEU A 189 6.36 19.55 -1.01
N THR A 190 7.37 18.70 -1.25
CA THR A 190 8.56 18.56 -0.41
C THR A 190 9.83 18.86 -1.21
N ASP A 191 10.90 19.30 -0.55
CA ASP A 191 12.14 19.78 -1.18
C ASP A 191 13.37 19.64 -0.26
N GLU A 192 13.23 18.94 0.87
CA GLU A 192 14.33 18.68 1.78
C GLU A 192 15.12 17.46 1.29
N LEU A 193 16.47 17.55 1.30
CA LEU A 193 17.32 16.44 0.87
C LEU A 193 16.99 15.17 1.64
N GLY A 194 16.60 14.12 0.91
CA GLY A 194 16.25 12.84 1.51
C GLY A 194 15.09 12.14 0.80
N TYR A 195 14.59 11.10 1.42
CA TYR A 195 13.43 10.37 0.93
C TYR A 195 12.16 10.95 1.57
N ASP A 196 11.25 11.42 0.74
CA ASP A 196 9.85 11.70 1.08
C ASP A 196 8.95 10.86 0.20
N GLY A 197 8.14 9.96 0.78
CA GLY A 197 7.32 9.05 -0.04
C GLY A 197 6.17 8.37 0.69
N GLY A 198 5.41 7.56 -0.07
CA GLY A 198 4.24 6.84 0.40
C GLY A 198 3.14 7.74 0.94
N PRO A 199 2.74 8.80 0.22
CA PRO A 199 1.78 9.77 0.72
C PRO A 199 0.35 9.24 0.68
N PHE A 200 -0.46 9.57 1.71
CA PHE A 200 -1.90 9.32 1.74
C PHE A 200 -2.67 10.56 2.18
N PHE A 201 -3.79 10.84 1.54
CA PHE A 201 -4.69 11.91 1.97
C PHE A 201 -5.47 11.53 3.24
N SER A 202 -5.73 12.52 4.09
CA SER A 202 -6.79 12.40 5.10
C SER A 202 -8.16 12.34 4.43
N ARG A 203 -9.14 11.75 5.12
CA ARG A 203 -10.50 11.60 4.59
C ARG A 203 -11.18 12.91 4.24
N ASP A 204 -10.89 13.98 4.98
CA ASP A 204 -11.40 15.33 4.72
C ASP A 204 -10.61 16.08 3.62
N GLY A 205 -9.58 15.45 3.05
CA GLY A 205 -8.74 15.99 1.98
C GLY A 205 -7.83 17.14 2.38
N LYS A 206 -7.71 17.47 3.70
CA LYS A 206 -6.94 18.62 4.16
C LYS A 206 -5.49 18.33 4.48
N TRP A 207 -5.16 17.06 4.74
CA TRP A 207 -3.86 16.62 5.18
C TRP A 207 -3.33 15.51 4.30
N ILE A 208 -2.01 15.42 4.25
CA ILE A 208 -1.24 14.30 3.68
C ILE A 208 -0.36 13.76 4.80
N VAL A 209 -0.41 12.44 5.04
CA VAL A 209 0.57 11.71 5.83
C VAL A 209 1.56 11.06 4.88
N TYR A 210 2.84 11.02 5.24
CA TYR A 210 3.90 10.42 4.45
C TYR A 210 5.02 9.93 5.36
N ARG A 211 5.95 9.17 4.81
CA ARG A 211 7.16 8.73 5.50
C ARG A 211 8.38 9.43 4.91
N ALA A 212 9.36 9.75 5.76
CA ALA A 212 10.53 10.48 5.35
C ALA A 212 11.80 10.02 6.05
N PHE A 213 12.92 10.14 5.35
CA PHE A 213 14.27 10.08 5.88
C PHE A 213 15.06 11.28 5.39
N HIS A 214 15.45 12.16 6.29
CA HIS A 214 16.28 13.33 6.00
C HIS A 214 17.67 13.12 6.59
N PRO A 215 18.72 12.89 5.78
CA PRO A 215 20.09 12.65 6.26
C PRO A 215 20.65 13.87 6.97
N LYS A 216 21.18 13.69 8.18
CA LYS A 216 21.64 14.78 9.06
C LYS A 216 23.15 15.01 8.95
N THR A 217 23.92 13.94 8.87
CA THR A 217 25.38 14.00 8.79
C THR A 217 25.87 14.02 7.34
N GLU A 218 27.04 14.54 7.09
CA GLU A 218 27.62 14.51 5.73
C GLU A 218 27.80 13.08 5.20
N ALA A 219 28.15 12.14 6.07
CA ALA A 219 28.27 10.73 5.68
C ALA A 219 26.93 10.14 5.23
N GLU A 220 25.83 10.43 5.93
CA GLU A 220 24.48 10.01 5.54
C GLU A 220 24.05 10.67 4.21
N LYS A 221 24.35 11.95 4.03
CA LYS A 221 24.04 12.69 2.79
C LYS A 221 24.79 12.11 1.60
N GLU A 222 26.07 11.80 1.76
CA GLU A 222 26.89 11.18 0.72
C GLU A 222 26.38 9.76 0.39
N GLU A 223 26.05 8.95 1.41
CA GLU A 223 25.49 7.62 1.20
C GLU A 223 24.14 7.69 0.48
N TYR A 224 23.24 8.55 0.93
CA TYR A 224 21.93 8.73 0.31
C TYR A 224 22.07 9.11 -1.18
N LYS A 225 22.86 10.15 -1.48
CA LYS A 225 23.10 10.58 -2.87
C LYS A 225 23.74 9.49 -3.73
N ARG A 226 24.67 8.73 -3.17
CA ARG A 226 25.31 7.61 -3.86
C ARG A 226 24.28 6.51 -4.21
N LEU A 227 23.45 6.11 -3.23
CA LEU A 227 22.39 5.12 -3.45
C LEU A 227 21.37 5.61 -4.48
N LEU A 228 20.91 6.85 -4.34
CA LEU A 228 19.93 7.41 -5.28
C LEU A 228 20.47 7.47 -6.72
N LYS A 229 21.74 7.77 -6.91
CA LYS A 229 22.40 7.71 -8.23
C LYS A 229 22.41 6.29 -8.82
N GLU A 230 22.39 5.25 -7.97
CA GLU A 230 22.25 3.85 -8.36
C GLU A 230 20.77 3.43 -8.47
N ASN A 231 19.81 4.36 -8.37
CA ASN A 231 18.37 4.14 -8.28
C ASN A 231 17.98 3.25 -7.07
N LEU A 232 18.63 3.44 -5.94
CA LEU A 232 18.41 2.70 -4.70
C LEU A 232 18.17 3.65 -3.54
N ILE A 233 17.44 3.17 -2.52
CA ILE A 233 17.36 3.79 -1.19
C ILE A 233 17.52 2.74 -0.11
N ARG A 234 17.88 3.19 1.12
CA ARG A 234 17.88 2.37 2.32
C ARG A 234 16.68 2.74 3.20
N PRO A 235 15.64 1.92 3.29
CA PRO A 235 14.41 2.27 4.00
C PRO A 235 14.42 1.78 5.47
N THR A 236 15.53 2.00 6.20
CA THR A 236 15.71 1.45 7.56
C THR A 236 15.30 2.39 8.68
N GLU A 237 15.26 3.70 8.42
CA GLU A 237 14.88 4.73 9.37
C GLU A 237 13.95 5.70 8.67
N LEU A 238 12.66 5.40 8.70
CA LEU A 238 11.64 6.22 8.06
C LEU A 238 10.68 6.74 9.12
N GLU A 239 10.66 8.04 9.32
CA GLU A 239 9.75 8.68 10.26
C GLU A 239 8.46 9.13 9.57
N LEU A 240 7.35 9.14 10.30
CA LEU A 240 6.09 9.65 9.78
C LEU A 240 6.01 11.16 9.92
N TRP A 241 5.52 11.78 8.86
CA TRP A 241 5.30 13.21 8.77
C TRP A 241 3.88 13.49 8.28
N VAL A 242 3.38 14.69 8.59
CA VAL A 242 2.15 15.22 8.00
C VAL A 242 2.37 16.62 7.47
N MET A 243 1.60 16.98 6.44
CA MET A 243 1.53 18.32 5.89
C MET A 243 0.10 18.62 5.42
N ARG A 244 -0.21 19.88 5.18
CA ARG A 244 -1.43 20.27 4.46
C ARG A 244 -1.32 19.88 2.99
N THR A 245 -2.46 19.75 2.32
CA THR A 245 -2.50 19.39 0.89
C THR A 245 -1.87 20.44 -0.04
N ASP A 246 -1.67 21.66 0.43
CA ASP A 246 -0.93 22.71 -0.28
C ASP A 246 0.60 22.64 -0.07
N GLY A 247 1.09 21.70 0.76
CA GLY A 247 2.49 21.50 1.15
C GLY A 247 2.93 22.29 2.38
N SER A 248 2.05 23.10 2.99
CA SER A 248 2.36 23.88 4.18
C SER A 248 2.22 23.06 5.47
N GLY A 249 2.77 23.58 6.58
CA GLY A 249 2.59 23.01 7.92
C GLY A 249 3.20 21.61 8.09
N LYS A 250 4.31 21.33 7.39
CA LYS A 250 5.07 20.08 7.53
C LYS A 250 5.51 19.90 8.99
N ARG A 251 5.27 18.71 9.54
CA ARG A 251 5.74 18.34 10.88
C ARG A 251 5.90 16.83 11.03
N GLN A 252 6.93 16.47 11.76
CA GLN A 252 7.22 15.08 12.13
C GLN A 252 6.26 14.59 13.20
N ILE A 253 5.79 13.35 13.05
CA ILE A 253 4.87 12.66 13.99
C ILE A 253 5.62 11.64 14.83
N THR A 254 6.48 10.83 14.22
CA THR A 254 7.28 9.83 14.93
C THR A 254 8.75 10.28 14.97
N ASN A 255 9.48 9.87 16.00
CA ASN A 255 10.92 10.05 16.14
C ASN A 255 11.45 8.86 16.93
N ASN A 256 11.39 7.69 16.33
CA ASN A 256 11.65 6.42 17.01
C ASN A 256 12.85 5.66 16.41
N GLY A 257 13.44 6.16 15.32
CA GLY A 257 14.59 5.56 14.65
C GLY A 257 14.29 4.20 14.01
N ALA A 258 13.01 3.88 13.82
CA ALA A 258 12.55 2.65 13.22
C ALA A 258 12.15 2.85 11.75
N ALA A 259 11.95 1.76 11.04
CA ALA A 259 11.29 1.79 9.76
C ALA A 259 9.77 1.83 9.97
N ASN A 260 9.12 2.93 9.58
CA ASN A 260 7.67 3.10 9.67
C ASN A 260 7.09 3.13 8.25
N PHE A 261 6.12 2.25 7.94
CA PHE A 261 5.58 2.05 6.59
C PHE A 261 4.06 2.13 6.54
N GLY A 262 3.54 2.42 5.33
CA GLY A 262 2.13 2.34 5.01
C GLY A 262 1.23 3.13 5.97
N PRO A 263 1.56 4.40 6.28
CA PRO A 263 0.72 5.19 7.18
C PRO A 263 -0.64 5.47 6.57
N TYR A 264 -1.70 5.36 7.37
CA TYR A 264 -3.05 5.68 6.95
C TYR A 264 -3.80 6.41 8.06
N PHE A 265 -4.64 7.39 7.69
CA PHE A 265 -5.44 8.10 8.69
C PHE A 265 -6.57 7.23 9.25
N PHE A 266 -6.82 7.33 10.55
CA PHE A 266 -8.07 6.85 11.11
C PHE A 266 -9.27 7.56 10.49
N PRO A 267 -10.47 6.93 10.48
CA PRO A 267 -11.66 7.52 9.86
C PRO A 267 -12.06 8.90 10.42
N ASP A 268 -11.75 9.17 11.69
CA ASP A 268 -11.99 10.45 12.37
C ASP A 268 -10.89 11.50 12.12
N GLY A 269 -9.81 11.12 11.44
CA GLY A 269 -8.68 11.99 11.11
C GLY A 269 -7.82 12.43 12.29
N LYS A 270 -7.95 11.81 13.48
CA LYS A 270 -7.21 12.21 14.69
C LYS A 270 -5.94 11.38 14.94
N ARG A 271 -5.89 10.18 14.42
CA ARG A 271 -4.78 9.23 14.59
C ARG A 271 -4.30 8.73 13.23
N ILE A 272 -3.10 8.16 13.22
CA ILE A 272 -2.50 7.45 12.08
C ILE A 272 -2.28 6.00 12.53
N ILE A 273 -2.68 5.04 11.69
CA ILE A 273 -2.27 3.64 11.78
C ILE A 273 -1.14 3.40 10.78
N PHE A 274 -0.15 2.59 11.15
CA PHE A 274 1.03 2.33 10.33
C PHE A 274 1.70 1.02 10.75
N ALA A 275 2.58 0.49 9.91
CA ALA A 275 3.45 -0.63 10.24
C ALA A 275 4.80 -0.13 10.74
N SER A 276 5.36 -0.76 11.77
CA SER A 276 6.67 -0.40 12.32
C SER A 276 7.41 -1.61 12.90
N ASN A 277 8.73 -1.60 12.79
CA ASN A 277 9.62 -2.55 13.45
C ASN A 277 10.20 -2.02 14.77
N ILE A 278 9.58 -1.04 15.39
CA ILE A 278 10.06 -0.39 16.63
C ILE A 278 10.32 -1.37 17.79
N LEU A 279 9.60 -2.50 17.83
CA LEU A 279 9.77 -3.54 18.85
C LEU A 279 10.60 -4.73 18.38
N ASP A 280 11.14 -4.70 17.17
CA ASP A 280 12.00 -5.78 16.65
C ASP A 280 13.40 -5.68 17.23
N THR A 281 13.60 -6.26 18.42
CA THR A 281 14.91 -6.30 19.10
C THR A 281 15.89 -7.28 18.46
N ASN A 282 15.42 -8.14 17.58
CA ASN A 282 16.21 -9.20 16.96
C ASN A 282 16.77 -8.82 15.58
N GLY A 283 16.34 -7.67 15.02
CA GLY A 283 16.76 -7.22 13.69
C GLY A 283 16.29 -8.15 12.56
N MET A 284 15.24 -8.94 12.80
CA MET A 284 14.69 -9.90 11.84
C MET A 284 13.68 -9.28 10.86
N GLY A 285 13.39 -7.97 11.02
CA GLY A 285 12.44 -7.25 10.18
C GLY A 285 10.98 -7.56 10.52
N ASN A 286 10.68 -7.92 11.77
CA ASN A 286 9.30 -8.09 12.21
C ASN A 286 8.60 -6.73 12.33
N PHE A 287 7.53 -6.55 11.57
CA PHE A 287 6.69 -5.37 11.59
C PHE A 287 5.33 -5.69 12.19
N GLU A 288 4.86 -4.80 13.05
CA GLU A 288 3.52 -4.84 13.61
C GLU A 288 2.78 -3.55 13.28
N LEU A 289 1.46 -3.57 13.36
CA LEU A 289 0.65 -2.37 13.23
C LEU A 289 0.63 -1.58 14.54
N PHE A 290 0.84 -0.28 14.41
CA PHE A 290 0.76 0.69 15.51
C PHE A 290 -0.20 1.81 15.15
N ALA A 291 -0.70 2.51 16.17
CA ALA A 291 -1.46 3.73 16.03
C ALA A 291 -0.82 4.84 16.86
N VAL A 292 -0.85 6.08 16.37
CA VAL A 292 -0.32 7.25 17.05
C VAL A 292 -1.21 8.46 16.80
N ASP A 293 -1.33 9.35 17.77
CA ASP A 293 -2.05 10.62 17.61
C ASP A 293 -1.27 11.56 16.68
N LEU A 294 -1.97 12.51 16.04
CA LEU A 294 -1.32 13.46 15.14
C LEU A 294 -0.25 14.33 15.82
N ASP A 295 -0.24 14.45 17.14
CA ASP A 295 0.80 15.17 17.90
C ASP A 295 1.98 14.27 18.32
N GLY A 296 2.01 13.02 17.85
CA GLY A 296 3.06 12.04 18.15
C GLY A 296 2.91 11.33 19.49
N LYS A 297 1.83 11.58 20.24
CA LYS A 297 1.56 10.92 21.52
C LYS A 297 0.70 9.67 21.38
N ASN A 298 0.52 8.97 22.51
CA ASN A 298 -0.37 7.82 22.64
C ASN A 298 -0.09 6.73 21.59
N LEU A 299 1.21 6.42 21.40
CA LEU A 299 1.63 5.28 20.56
C LEU A 299 1.05 4.00 21.14
N GLU A 300 0.33 3.25 20.33
CA GLU A 300 -0.35 2.01 20.71
C GLU A 300 -0.05 0.91 19.71
N GLN A 301 0.31 -0.28 20.18
CA GLN A 301 0.46 -1.48 19.35
C GLN A 301 -0.92 -2.09 19.09
N ILE A 302 -1.21 -2.40 17.82
CA ILE A 302 -2.50 -2.92 17.36
C ILE A 302 -2.43 -4.42 17.07
N THR A 303 -1.37 -4.89 16.41
CA THR A 303 -1.15 -6.32 16.12
C THR A 303 0.00 -6.89 16.93
N TYR A 304 -0.02 -8.21 17.11
CA TYR A 304 0.93 -8.95 17.96
C TYR A 304 1.30 -10.28 17.31
N SER A 305 1.45 -10.30 16.00
CA SER A 305 1.90 -11.47 15.26
C SER A 305 3.41 -11.65 15.42
N PRO A 306 3.94 -12.87 15.52
CA PRO A 306 5.39 -13.08 15.49
C PRO A 306 6.01 -12.87 14.11
N THR A 307 5.21 -12.42 13.14
CA THR A 307 5.59 -12.24 11.73
C THR A 307 5.14 -10.86 11.25
N PHE A 308 5.47 -10.52 9.99
CA PHE A 308 5.12 -9.24 9.37
C PHE A 308 3.63 -8.97 9.33
N ASP A 309 3.21 -7.78 9.78
CA ASP A 309 1.93 -7.15 9.55
C ASP A 309 2.16 -5.74 8.98
N GLY A 310 1.49 -5.38 7.87
CA GLY A 310 1.75 -4.10 7.21
C GLY A 310 0.62 -3.61 6.31
N PHE A 311 0.78 -2.39 5.79
CA PHE A 311 -0.13 -1.75 4.83
C PHE A 311 -1.60 -1.70 5.30
N PRO A 312 -1.88 -1.14 6.48
CA PRO A 312 -3.23 -1.07 7.00
C PRO A 312 -4.08 -0.02 6.28
N MET A 313 -5.35 -0.33 6.02
CA MET A 313 -6.34 0.64 5.55
C MET A 313 -7.70 0.37 6.17
N PHE A 314 -8.35 1.42 6.66
CA PHE A 314 -9.74 1.33 7.12
C PHE A 314 -10.72 1.32 5.94
N SER A 315 -11.83 0.57 6.11
CA SER A 315 -12.95 0.67 5.19
C SER A 315 -13.58 2.08 5.19
N PRO A 316 -14.31 2.46 4.14
CA PRO A 316 -14.95 3.79 4.06
C PRO A 316 -15.92 4.09 5.22
N ASP A 317 -16.52 3.09 5.84
CA ASP A 317 -17.40 3.23 7.02
C ASP A 317 -16.63 3.15 8.35
N GLY A 318 -15.32 2.87 8.31
CA GLY A 318 -14.45 2.74 9.48
C GLY A 318 -14.66 1.49 10.32
N LYS A 319 -15.47 0.53 9.85
CA LYS A 319 -15.81 -0.67 10.62
C LYS A 319 -14.91 -1.86 10.36
N LYS A 320 -14.09 -1.79 9.32
CA LYS A 320 -13.15 -2.85 8.96
C LYS A 320 -11.74 -2.30 8.77
N LEU A 321 -10.77 -3.16 9.02
CA LEU A 321 -9.37 -2.95 8.70
C LEU A 321 -8.92 -4.04 7.74
N VAL A 322 -8.28 -3.66 6.63
CA VAL A 322 -7.53 -4.58 5.77
C VAL A 322 -6.04 -4.37 6.01
N PHE A 323 -5.24 -5.42 5.97
CA PHE A 323 -3.79 -5.37 6.12
C PHE A 323 -3.13 -6.58 5.46
N ALA A 324 -1.85 -6.48 5.15
CA ALA A 324 -1.02 -7.59 4.70
C ALA A 324 -0.36 -8.27 5.90
N SER A 325 -0.23 -9.60 5.87
CA SER A 325 0.36 -10.36 6.97
C SER A 325 0.99 -11.66 6.48
N ASN A 326 2.07 -12.08 7.16
CA ASN A 326 2.67 -13.39 6.98
C ASN A 326 2.11 -14.43 7.96
N ARG A 327 1.14 -14.07 8.82
CA ARG A 327 0.44 -15.06 9.64
C ARG A 327 -0.19 -16.14 8.74
N ASN A 328 -0.11 -17.40 9.14
CA ASN A 328 -0.53 -18.54 8.34
C ASN A 328 0.27 -18.81 7.05
N ALA A 329 1.41 -18.14 6.81
CA ALA A 329 2.30 -18.42 5.69
C ALA A 329 2.77 -19.89 5.74
N LYS A 330 2.75 -20.57 4.59
CA LYS A 330 3.15 -21.97 4.44
C LYS A 330 4.51 -22.13 3.81
N ILE A 331 4.97 -21.10 3.11
CA ILE A 331 6.26 -21.08 2.43
C ILE A 331 6.98 -19.76 2.74
N PRO A 332 8.31 -19.69 2.64
CA PRO A 332 9.06 -18.45 2.78
C PRO A 332 8.55 -17.37 1.82
N HIS A 333 8.54 -16.12 2.27
CA HIS A 333 8.09 -14.93 1.53
C HIS A 333 6.58 -14.88 1.21
N GLU A 334 5.79 -15.87 1.62
CA GLU A 334 4.35 -15.79 1.47
C GLU A 334 3.79 -14.67 2.35
N THR A 335 3.08 -13.73 1.72
CA THR A 335 2.34 -12.65 2.38
C THR A 335 0.92 -12.65 1.85
N ASN A 336 -0.05 -12.53 2.74
CA ASN A 336 -1.46 -12.59 2.40
C ASN A 336 -2.23 -11.36 2.87
N VAL A 337 -3.32 -11.05 2.18
CA VAL A 337 -4.27 -10.02 2.57
C VAL A 337 -5.22 -10.58 3.62
N PHE A 338 -5.38 -9.84 4.72
CA PHE A 338 -6.32 -10.12 5.80
C PHE A 338 -7.30 -8.97 5.96
N ILE A 339 -8.50 -9.30 6.43
CA ILE A 339 -9.53 -8.34 6.79
C ILE A 339 -10.04 -8.66 8.19
N ALA A 340 -10.30 -7.62 8.98
CA ALA A 340 -10.85 -7.72 10.32
C ALA A 340 -12.01 -6.76 10.52
N ASP A 341 -12.93 -7.07 11.42
CA ASP A 341 -13.84 -6.08 11.98
C ASP A 341 -13.08 -5.23 13.00
N TRP A 342 -13.21 -3.90 12.87
CA TRP A 342 -12.55 -2.96 13.78
C TRP A 342 -13.40 -2.66 15.01
N VAL A 343 -12.79 -2.75 16.18
CA VAL A 343 -13.38 -2.38 17.49
C VAL A 343 -12.58 -1.19 18.03
N PRO A 344 -13.20 -0.03 18.22
CA PRO A 344 -12.53 1.17 18.73
C PRO A 344 -11.89 1.04 20.10
#